data_a61577991b177090c62da94e129bb326
#
_entry.id   a61577991b177090c62da94e129bb326
#
_cell.length_a   1.000
_cell.length_b   1.000
_cell.length_c   1.000
_cell.angle_alpha   90.00
_cell.angle_beta   90.00
_cell.angle_gamma   90.00
#
_symmetry.space_group_name_H-M   'P 1'
#
loop_
_entity.id
_entity.type
_entity.pdbx_description
1 polymer ?
#
loop_
_entity_poly.entity_id
_entity_poly.type
_entity_poly.pdbx_seq_one_letter_code
_entity_poly.pdbx_strand_id
1 'polypeptide(L)'
;MVKACQADHGPAGARDAAMLAILYVGGVRRAELAGLDVAHYVRAPAGLKVHGKGNKERLVPLTGSATAALDDWLAVRSAMPGPLFVRLTKGGHVTGARLASHAVYKILRKRLAQAGVADLRPHDFRRTFIGDLLQAKVDLATVQQMAGHASPLTTVRYDRRGDEARREAVEHLHFPYTRRGKP
;
A
#
# COMPACT_ATOMS: atom_id res chain seq x y z
N MET A 1 -9.92 -9.91 4.76
CA MET A 1 -9.66 -9.85 3.31
C MET A 1 -8.52 -10.76 2.88
N VAL A 2 -7.30 -10.64 3.44
CA VAL A 2 -6.16 -11.51 3.06
C VAL A 2 -6.53 -12.99 3.22
N LYS A 3 -7.10 -13.40 4.36
CA LYS A 3 -7.58 -14.77 4.57
C LYS A 3 -8.58 -15.26 3.50
N ALA A 4 -9.45 -14.38 2.99
CA ALA A 4 -10.38 -14.72 1.91
C ALA A 4 -9.67 -14.94 0.57
N CYS A 5 -8.53 -14.25 0.33
CA CYS A 5 -7.69 -14.51 -0.84
C CYS A 5 -6.91 -15.82 -0.68
N GLN A 6 -6.37 -16.09 0.51
CA GLN A 6 -5.63 -17.32 0.81
C GLN A 6 -6.51 -18.58 0.74
N ALA A 7 -7.79 -18.47 1.09
CA ALA A 7 -8.76 -19.56 0.95
C ALA A 7 -9.16 -19.83 -0.51
N ASP A 8 -8.86 -18.94 -1.42
CA ASP A 8 -9.05 -19.12 -2.87
C ASP A 8 -7.75 -19.64 -3.49
N HIS A 9 -7.64 -20.95 -3.64
CA HIS A 9 -6.45 -21.61 -4.17
C HIS A 9 -6.25 -21.43 -5.69
N GLY A 10 -7.17 -20.75 -6.36
CA GLY A 10 -7.07 -20.45 -7.79
C GLY A 10 -6.21 -19.21 -8.08
N PRO A 11 -5.93 -18.95 -9.37
CA PRO A 11 -5.18 -17.76 -9.82
C PRO A 11 -5.74 -16.43 -9.31
N ALA A 12 -7.05 -16.37 -9.07
CA ALA A 12 -7.69 -15.16 -8.54
C ALA A 12 -7.26 -14.87 -7.09
N GLY A 13 -7.07 -15.91 -6.26
CA GLY A 13 -6.60 -15.78 -4.89
C GLY A 13 -5.21 -15.14 -4.82
N ALA A 14 -4.25 -15.68 -5.57
CA ALA A 14 -2.88 -15.17 -5.63
C ALA A 14 -2.84 -13.72 -6.16
N ARG A 15 -3.55 -13.44 -7.27
CA ARG A 15 -3.62 -12.09 -7.85
C ARG A 15 -4.18 -11.08 -6.84
N ASP A 16 -5.31 -11.42 -6.24
CA ASP A 16 -6.04 -10.50 -5.37
C ASP A 16 -5.28 -10.28 -4.06
N ALA A 17 -4.56 -11.28 -3.54
CA ALA A 17 -3.67 -11.15 -2.39
C ALA A 17 -2.51 -10.18 -2.69
N ALA A 18 -1.83 -10.33 -3.83
CA ALA A 18 -0.77 -9.41 -4.27
C ALA A 18 -1.29 -7.98 -4.44
N MET A 19 -2.48 -7.80 -5.04
CA MET A 19 -3.10 -6.49 -5.18
C MET A 19 -3.37 -5.83 -3.83
N LEU A 20 -3.92 -6.57 -2.87
CA LEU A 20 -4.20 -6.09 -1.51
C LEU A 20 -2.92 -5.69 -0.78
N ALA A 21 -1.88 -6.54 -0.87
CA ALA A 21 -0.59 -6.26 -0.26
C ALA A 21 0.01 -4.96 -0.78
N ILE A 22 0.04 -4.76 -2.10
CA ILE A 22 0.59 -3.54 -2.71
C ILE A 22 -0.26 -2.30 -2.39
N LEU A 23 -1.58 -2.41 -2.36
CA LEU A 23 -2.45 -1.30 -1.98
C LEU A 23 -2.23 -0.87 -0.54
N TYR A 24 -2.05 -1.82 0.38
CA TYR A 24 -1.86 -1.54 1.80
C TYR A 24 -0.43 -1.10 2.11
N VAL A 25 0.59 -1.89 1.75
CA VAL A 25 1.99 -1.61 2.09
C VAL A 25 2.57 -0.48 1.25
N GLY A 26 2.14 -0.35 0.00
CA GLY A 26 2.65 0.68 -0.91
C GLY A 26 1.83 1.96 -0.94
N GLY A 27 0.62 1.95 -0.37
CA GLY A 27 -0.28 3.10 -0.41
C GLY A 27 -0.56 3.63 -1.82
N VAL A 28 -0.40 2.78 -2.85
CA VAL A 28 -0.54 3.18 -4.26
C VAL A 28 -1.99 3.51 -4.62
N ARG A 29 -2.17 4.40 -5.58
CA ARG A 29 -3.51 4.67 -6.12
C ARG A 29 -3.99 3.49 -6.97
N ARG A 30 -5.30 3.29 -7.02
CA ARG A 30 -5.91 2.24 -7.85
C ARG A 30 -5.46 2.28 -9.33
N ALA A 31 -5.33 3.48 -9.89
CA ALA A 31 -4.88 3.64 -11.27
C ALA A 31 -3.39 3.31 -11.42
N GLU A 32 -2.57 3.69 -10.42
CA GLU A 32 -1.15 3.35 -10.37
C GLU A 32 -0.97 1.82 -10.32
N LEU A 33 -1.72 1.13 -9.43
CA LEU A 33 -1.71 -0.34 -9.35
C LEU A 33 -2.05 -0.99 -10.70
N ALA A 34 -3.13 -0.54 -11.35
CA ALA A 34 -3.55 -1.09 -12.64
C ALA A 34 -2.55 -0.79 -13.77
N GLY A 35 -1.78 0.28 -13.64
CA GLY A 35 -0.74 0.69 -14.59
C GLY A 35 0.59 -0.05 -14.46
N LEU A 36 0.78 -0.86 -13.41
CA LEU A 36 2.04 -1.57 -13.21
C LEU A 36 2.29 -2.62 -14.28
N ASP A 37 3.56 -2.71 -14.70
CA ASP A 37 4.11 -3.78 -15.51
C ASP A 37 5.09 -4.63 -14.70
N VAL A 38 5.38 -5.84 -15.16
CA VAL A 38 6.37 -6.73 -14.50
C VAL A 38 7.73 -6.05 -14.44
N ALA A 39 8.10 -5.27 -15.44
CA ALA A 39 9.36 -4.52 -15.48
C ALA A 39 9.49 -3.46 -14.38
N HIS A 40 8.36 -3.05 -13.77
CA HIS A 40 8.39 -2.11 -12.64
C HIS A 40 8.74 -2.77 -11.30
N TYR A 41 8.76 -4.11 -11.24
CA TYR A 41 9.18 -4.83 -10.05
C TYR A 41 10.69 -4.94 -9.95
N VAL A 42 11.25 -4.31 -8.93
CA VAL A 42 12.66 -4.40 -8.54
C VAL A 42 12.79 -5.46 -7.45
N ARG A 43 13.71 -6.43 -7.65
CA ARG A 43 13.87 -7.55 -6.71
C ARG A 43 14.81 -7.25 -5.56
N ALA A 44 15.82 -6.41 -5.79
CA ALA A 44 16.83 -6.08 -4.77
C ALA A 44 17.25 -4.59 -4.88
N PRO A 45 16.95 -3.73 -3.89
CA PRO A 45 15.98 -3.99 -2.80
C PRO A 45 14.55 -4.13 -3.34
N ALA A 46 13.74 -5.00 -2.70
CA ALA A 46 12.40 -5.30 -3.17
C ALA A 46 11.50 -4.05 -3.17
N GLY A 47 10.93 -3.75 -4.33
CA GLY A 47 10.10 -2.55 -4.50
C GLY A 47 9.44 -2.46 -5.86
N LEU A 48 8.57 -1.47 -6.00
CA LEU A 48 7.85 -1.18 -7.24
C LEU A 48 8.14 0.25 -7.70
N LYS A 49 8.54 0.41 -8.94
CA LYS A 49 8.59 1.72 -9.61
C LYS A 49 7.17 2.13 -9.98
N VAL A 50 6.69 3.20 -9.40
CA VAL A 50 5.31 3.67 -9.58
C VAL A 50 5.31 5.04 -10.23
N HIS A 51 4.62 5.16 -11.36
CA HIS A 51 4.43 6.42 -12.07
C HIS A 51 3.20 7.16 -11.53
N GLY A 52 3.42 8.35 -11.01
CA GLY A 52 2.38 9.23 -10.49
C GLY A 52 1.94 10.31 -11.48
N LYS A 53 1.14 11.27 -10.98
CA LYS A 53 0.70 12.42 -11.76
C LYS A 53 1.91 13.25 -12.25
N GLY A 54 1.90 13.64 -13.51
CA GLY A 54 2.99 14.41 -14.13
C GLY A 54 4.23 13.57 -14.44
N ASN A 55 4.07 12.28 -14.66
CA ASN A 55 5.15 11.33 -14.97
C ASN A 55 6.27 11.26 -13.90
N LYS A 56 5.96 11.64 -12.67
CA LYS A 56 6.91 11.51 -11.56
C LYS A 56 6.97 10.05 -11.12
N GLU A 57 8.17 9.48 -11.21
CA GLU A 57 8.45 8.13 -10.72
C GLU A 57 8.80 8.17 -9.22
N ARG A 58 8.34 7.17 -8.48
CA ARG A 58 8.81 6.88 -7.13
C ARG A 58 8.99 5.38 -6.93
N LEU A 59 9.98 5.03 -6.13
CA LEU A 59 10.14 3.66 -5.66
C LEU A 59 9.26 3.46 -4.43
N VAL A 60 8.44 2.42 -4.46
CA VAL A 60 7.60 1.95 -3.36
C VAL A 60 8.23 0.69 -2.79
N PRO A 61 8.88 0.74 -1.62
CA PRO A 61 9.45 -0.44 -0.98
C PRO A 61 8.37 -1.47 -0.63
N LEU A 62 8.71 -2.74 -0.73
CA LEU A 62 7.83 -3.84 -0.33
C LEU A 62 8.38 -4.55 0.90
N THR A 63 7.47 -4.92 1.83
CA THR A 63 7.81 -5.82 2.95
C THR A 63 7.97 -7.26 2.45
N GLY A 64 8.63 -8.12 3.23
CA GLY A 64 8.79 -9.52 2.88
C GLY A 64 7.48 -10.25 2.59
N SER A 65 6.41 -9.98 3.36
CA SER A 65 5.09 -10.56 3.13
C SER A 65 4.42 -10.04 1.85
N ALA A 66 4.61 -8.77 1.50
CA ALA A 66 4.10 -8.22 0.25
C ALA A 66 4.86 -8.76 -0.96
N THR A 67 6.18 -8.95 -0.81
CA THR A 67 7.03 -9.59 -1.81
C THR A 67 6.60 -11.03 -2.04
N ALA A 68 6.40 -11.81 -0.97
CA ALA A 68 5.92 -13.18 -1.07
C ALA A 68 4.58 -13.28 -1.80
N ALA A 69 3.60 -12.44 -1.45
CA ALA A 69 2.31 -12.41 -2.16
C ALA A 69 2.46 -12.04 -3.64
N LEU A 70 3.40 -11.15 -3.97
CA LEU A 70 3.68 -10.79 -5.36
C LEU A 70 4.37 -11.92 -6.12
N ASP A 71 5.31 -12.62 -5.50
CA ASP A 71 6.01 -13.75 -6.09
C ASP A 71 5.07 -14.93 -6.33
N ASP A 72 4.15 -15.21 -5.41
CA ASP A 72 3.07 -16.21 -5.59
C ASP A 72 2.21 -15.87 -6.82
N TRP A 73 1.86 -14.59 -6.98
CA TRP A 73 1.12 -14.16 -8.16
C TRP A 73 1.96 -14.31 -9.44
N LEU A 74 3.23 -13.92 -9.41
CA LEU A 74 4.14 -14.04 -10.58
C LEU A 74 4.38 -15.49 -10.96
N ALA A 75 4.40 -16.44 -10.02
CA ALA A 75 4.49 -17.87 -10.29
C ALA A 75 3.28 -18.36 -11.10
N VAL A 76 2.09 -17.84 -10.83
CA VAL A 76 0.85 -18.18 -11.55
C VAL A 76 0.73 -17.43 -12.88
N ARG A 77 1.06 -16.12 -12.88
CA ARG A 77 0.93 -15.24 -14.04
C ARG A 77 2.00 -15.50 -15.07
N SER A 78 3.13 -16.05 -14.70
CA SER A 78 4.39 -16.03 -15.44
C SER A 78 5.12 -14.67 -15.34
N ALA A 79 6.43 -14.71 -15.34
CA ALA A 79 7.31 -13.52 -15.31
C ALA A 79 7.51 -12.86 -16.69
N MET A 80 6.77 -13.27 -17.72
CA MET A 80 6.83 -12.66 -19.04
C MET A 80 6.53 -11.15 -19.00
N PRO A 81 7.16 -10.35 -19.86
CA PRO A 81 6.90 -8.91 -19.96
C PRO A 81 5.41 -8.58 -20.12
N GLY A 82 5.06 -7.37 -19.72
CA GLY A 82 3.69 -6.85 -19.87
C GLY A 82 3.04 -6.50 -18.52
N PRO A 83 1.70 -6.35 -18.50
CA PRO A 83 0.99 -5.87 -17.31
C PRO A 83 1.20 -6.76 -16.10
N LEU A 84 1.54 -6.18 -14.95
CA LEU A 84 1.70 -6.94 -13.69
C LEU A 84 0.38 -7.61 -13.27
N PHE A 85 -0.73 -6.88 -13.36
CA PHE A 85 -2.05 -7.42 -13.06
C PHE A 85 -2.88 -7.56 -14.34
N VAL A 86 -3.31 -8.79 -14.59
CA VAL A 86 -4.04 -9.17 -15.79
C VAL A 86 -5.44 -9.71 -15.45
N ARG A 87 -6.28 -9.69 -16.47
CA ARG A 87 -7.63 -10.28 -16.39
C ARG A 87 -7.51 -11.82 -16.35
N LEU A 88 -8.47 -12.43 -15.68
CA LEU A 88 -8.70 -13.88 -15.70
C LEU A 88 -9.99 -14.16 -16.46
N THR A 89 -10.03 -15.27 -17.15
CA THR A 89 -11.28 -15.81 -17.74
C THR A 89 -12.22 -16.30 -16.63
N LYS A 90 -13.47 -16.65 -16.98
CA LYS A 90 -14.41 -17.27 -16.04
C LYS A 90 -13.88 -18.60 -15.50
N GLY A 91 -13.09 -19.34 -16.27
CA GLY A 91 -12.43 -20.59 -15.88
C GLY A 91 -11.13 -20.38 -15.08
N GLY A 92 -10.78 -19.16 -14.71
CA GLY A 92 -9.57 -18.87 -13.91
C GLY A 92 -8.27 -18.80 -14.72
N HIS A 93 -8.29 -18.92 -16.05
CA HIS A 93 -7.08 -18.86 -16.87
C HIS A 93 -6.55 -17.43 -16.96
N VAL A 94 -5.23 -17.28 -16.84
CA VAL A 94 -4.51 -16.03 -16.98
C VAL A 94 -4.58 -15.56 -18.43
N THR A 95 -4.94 -14.29 -18.64
CA THR A 95 -4.92 -13.65 -19.95
C THR A 95 -3.75 -12.69 -20.05
N GLY A 96 -3.34 -12.28 -21.29
CA GLY A 96 -2.35 -11.21 -21.47
C GLY A 96 -2.92 -9.79 -21.28
N ALA A 97 -4.24 -9.66 -21.09
CA ALA A 97 -4.93 -8.37 -21.07
C ALA A 97 -4.81 -7.68 -19.70
N ARG A 98 -4.36 -6.43 -19.69
CA ARG A 98 -4.25 -5.59 -18.49
C ARG A 98 -5.57 -5.51 -17.72
N LEU A 99 -5.46 -5.59 -16.41
CA LEU A 99 -6.60 -5.36 -15.52
C LEU A 99 -6.92 -3.86 -15.48
N ALA A 100 -8.14 -3.50 -15.86
CA ALA A 100 -8.57 -2.12 -15.84
C ALA A 100 -8.76 -1.61 -14.40
N SER A 101 -8.50 -0.34 -14.16
CA SER A 101 -8.60 0.28 -12.84
C SER A 101 -9.98 0.07 -12.18
N HIS A 102 -11.08 0.13 -12.93
CA HIS A 102 -12.42 -0.13 -12.39
C HIS A 102 -12.62 -1.59 -11.96
N ALA A 103 -11.93 -2.54 -12.61
CA ALA A 103 -12.00 -3.95 -12.23
C ALA A 103 -11.31 -4.22 -10.88
N VAL A 104 -10.26 -3.48 -10.55
CA VAL A 104 -9.63 -3.51 -9.20
C VAL A 104 -10.68 -3.23 -8.13
N TYR A 105 -11.52 -2.21 -8.31
CA TYR A 105 -12.57 -1.88 -7.36
C TYR A 105 -13.58 -3.02 -7.19
N LYS A 106 -14.03 -3.62 -8.31
CA LYS A 106 -14.97 -4.77 -8.26
C LYS A 106 -14.38 -5.97 -7.52
N ILE A 107 -13.10 -6.26 -7.74
CA ILE A 107 -12.39 -7.34 -7.06
C ILE A 107 -12.31 -7.06 -5.55
N LEU A 108 -11.93 -5.86 -5.16
CA LEU A 108 -11.88 -5.46 -3.75
C LEU A 108 -13.25 -5.61 -3.07
N ARG A 109 -14.32 -5.15 -3.71
CA ARG A 109 -15.69 -5.32 -3.22
C ARG A 109 -16.07 -6.78 -3.00
N LYS A 110 -15.70 -7.65 -3.95
CA LYS A 110 -15.92 -9.11 -3.81
C LYS A 110 -15.18 -9.67 -2.60
N ARG A 111 -13.89 -9.33 -2.43
CA ARG A 111 -13.07 -9.83 -1.30
C ARG A 111 -13.52 -9.26 0.04
N LEU A 112 -14.01 -8.03 0.08
CA LEU A 112 -14.63 -7.42 1.27
C LEU A 112 -15.89 -8.19 1.70
N ALA A 113 -16.78 -8.43 0.75
CA ALA A 113 -18.01 -9.19 1.01
C ALA A 113 -17.69 -10.61 1.54
N GLN A 114 -16.71 -11.30 0.94
CA GLN A 114 -16.25 -12.61 1.39
C GLN A 114 -15.64 -12.59 2.81
N ALA A 115 -15.08 -11.48 3.20
CA ALA A 115 -14.47 -11.29 4.52
C ALA A 115 -15.44 -10.77 5.58
N GLY A 116 -16.70 -10.52 5.24
CA GLY A 116 -17.68 -9.90 6.14
C GLY A 116 -17.30 -8.48 6.59
N VAL A 117 -16.48 -7.78 5.80
CA VAL A 117 -16.02 -6.44 6.14
C VAL A 117 -16.90 -5.41 5.44
N ALA A 118 -17.29 -4.37 6.18
CA ALA A 118 -18.06 -3.25 5.65
C ALA A 118 -17.32 -2.51 4.51
N ASP A 119 -18.05 -1.69 3.79
CA ASP A 119 -17.63 -1.02 2.54
C ASP A 119 -16.33 -0.21 2.71
N LEU A 120 -15.21 -0.81 2.27
CA LEU A 120 -13.93 -0.14 2.13
C LEU A 120 -13.69 0.20 0.65
N ARG A 121 -13.24 1.41 0.40
CA ARG A 121 -12.87 1.87 -0.94
C ARG A 121 -11.36 1.75 -1.17
N PRO A 122 -10.86 1.66 -2.39
CA PRO A 122 -9.43 1.63 -2.67
C PRO A 122 -8.65 2.79 -2.04
N HIS A 123 -9.29 3.94 -1.88
CA HIS A 123 -8.68 5.10 -1.24
C HIS A 123 -8.50 4.94 0.27
N ASP A 124 -9.30 4.10 0.90
CA ASP A 124 -9.20 3.84 2.34
C ASP A 124 -7.94 3.02 2.67
N PHE A 125 -7.49 2.13 1.78
CA PHE A 125 -6.18 1.47 1.94
C PHE A 125 -5.04 2.49 2.03
N ARG A 126 -5.08 3.51 1.19
CA ARG A 126 -4.08 4.57 1.21
C ARG A 126 -4.20 5.45 2.45
N ARG A 127 -5.42 5.72 2.94
CA ARG A 127 -5.64 6.41 4.21
C ARG A 127 -5.07 5.62 5.38
N THR A 128 -5.33 4.30 5.41
CA THR A 128 -4.81 3.40 6.43
C THR A 128 -3.28 3.37 6.38
N PHE A 129 -2.68 3.16 5.20
CA PHE A 129 -1.23 3.23 5.01
C PHE A 129 -0.60 4.50 5.60
N ILE A 130 -1.16 5.67 5.28
CA ILE A 130 -0.64 6.95 5.79
C ILE A 130 -0.83 7.03 7.30
N GLY A 131 -2.02 6.69 7.80
CA GLY A 131 -2.33 6.73 9.23
C GLY A 131 -1.45 5.79 10.05
N ASP A 132 -1.26 4.56 9.59
CA ASP A 132 -0.44 3.56 10.27
C ASP A 132 1.03 3.98 10.33
N LEU A 133 1.57 4.57 9.25
CA LEU A 133 2.94 5.10 9.24
C LEU A 133 3.11 6.26 10.21
N LEU A 134 2.15 7.18 10.26
CA LEU A 134 2.18 8.31 11.21
C LEU A 134 2.05 7.81 12.65
N GLN A 135 1.21 6.81 12.92
CA GLN A 135 1.11 6.18 14.25
C GLN A 135 2.39 5.45 14.63
N ALA A 136 3.08 4.84 13.66
CA ALA A 136 4.42 4.25 13.85
C ALA A 136 5.54 5.30 13.99
N LYS A 137 5.20 6.58 14.16
CA LYS A 137 6.11 7.72 14.36
C LYS A 137 7.05 7.99 13.17
N VAL A 138 6.70 7.51 11.97
CA VAL A 138 7.40 7.91 10.75
C VAL A 138 7.14 9.39 10.50
N ASP A 139 8.18 10.14 10.15
CA ASP A 139 8.08 11.58 9.92
C ASP A 139 7.19 11.92 8.72
N LEU A 140 6.58 13.10 8.77
CA LEU A 140 5.59 13.53 7.79
C LEU A 140 6.16 13.64 6.36
N ALA A 141 7.43 14.04 6.24
CA ALA A 141 8.08 14.21 4.93
C ALA A 141 8.31 12.85 4.26
N THR A 142 8.78 11.85 5.01
CA THR A 142 8.91 10.47 4.54
C THR A 142 7.56 9.89 4.12
N VAL A 143 6.51 10.05 4.95
CA VAL A 143 5.16 9.57 4.61
C VAL A 143 4.62 10.28 3.36
N GLN A 144 4.87 11.58 3.22
CA GLN A 144 4.49 12.35 2.02
C GLN A 144 5.17 11.81 0.77
N GLN A 145 6.47 11.56 0.82
CA GLN A 145 7.26 11.01 -0.30
C GLN A 145 6.76 9.62 -0.69
N MET A 146 6.61 8.72 0.28
CA MET A 146 6.10 7.36 0.05
C MET A 146 4.71 7.39 -0.57
N ALA A 147 3.82 8.24 -0.05
CA ALA A 147 2.49 8.43 -0.61
C ALA A 147 2.51 9.11 -1.99
N GLY A 148 3.54 9.83 -2.37
CA GLY A 148 3.60 10.63 -3.60
C GLY A 148 2.55 11.76 -3.57
N HIS A 149 2.47 12.49 -2.45
CA HIS A 149 1.67 13.70 -2.33
C HIS A 149 2.47 14.91 -2.82
N ALA A 150 1.91 15.65 -3.77
CA ALA A 150 2.53 16.88 -4.27
C ALA A 150 2.56 17.99 -3.21
N SER A 151 1.61 17.96 -2.25
CA SER A 151 1.52 18.94 -1.16
C SER A 151 1.56 18.25 0.21
N PRO A 152 2.39 18.74 1.16
CA PRO A 152 2.41 18.25 2.55
C PRO A 152 1.04 18.34 3.23
N LEU A 153 0.25 19.37 2.93
CA LEU A 153 -1.09 19.58 3.49
C LEU A 153 -2.01 18.37 3.24
N THR A 154 -1.79 17.63 2.14
CA THR A 154 -2.55 16.40 1.87
C THR A 154 -2.22 15.32 2.89
N THR A 155 -0.97 15.19 3.34
CA THR A 155 -0.55 14.21 4.35
C THR A 155 -1.00 14.63 5.74
N VAL A 156 -0.90 15.90 6.09
CA VAL A 156 -1.35 16.47 7.38
C VAL A 156 -2.81 16.14 7.68
N ARG A 157 -3.70 16.11 6.67
CA ARG A 157 -5.11 15.75 6.85
C ARG A 157 -5.34 14.34 7.38
N TYR A 158 -4.34 13.47 7.31
CA TYR A 158 -4.37 12.10 7.82
C TYR A 158 -3.70 11.96 9.17
N ASP A 159 -3.03 13.01 9.67
CA ASP A 159 -2.41 13.01 10.99
C ASP A 159 -3.47 13.14 12.07
N ARG A 160 -3.65 12.08 12.83
CA ARG A 160 -4.60 11.98 13.94
C ARG A 160 -3.91 11.99 15.31
N ARG A 161 -2.59 12.23 15.33
CA ARG A 161 -1.78 12.21 16.55
C ARG A 161 -2.00 13.46 17.39
N GLY A 162 -3.00 13.78 17.93
CA GLY A 162 -3.38 14.94 18.74
C GLY A 162 -2.29 15.55 19.66
N ASP A 163 -2.70 16.10 20.80
CA ASP A 163 -1.80 16.76 21.77
C ASP A 163 -0.83 15.79 22.46
N GLU A 164 -1.13 14.49 22.50
CA GLU A 164 -0.26 13.47 23.06
C GLU A 164 1.08 13.36 22.32
N ALA A 165 1.06 13.39 20.99
CA ALA A 165 2.28 13.39 20.18
C ALA A 165 3.15 14.64 20.42
N ARG A 166 2.52 15.77 20.74
CA ARG A 166 3.24 17.00 21.09
C ARG A 166 3.92 16.89 22.45
N ARG A 167 3.24 16.29 23.45
CA ARG A 167 3.82 16.04 24.78
C ARG A 167 4.99 15.08 24.69
N GLU A 168 4.82 13.94 24.01
CA GLU A 168 5.91 13.00 23.75
C GLU A 168 7.11 13.67 23.07
N ALA A 169 6.89 14.51 22.04
CA ALA A 169 7.96 15.19 21.34
C ALA A 169 8.77 16.12 22.26
N VAL A 170 8.13 16.79 23.21
CA VAL A 170 8.81 17.67 24.18
C VAL A 170 9.63 16.88 25.20
N GLU A 171 9.21 15.65 25.56
CA GLU A 171 9.96 14.78 26.49
C GLU A 171 11.34 14.34 25.93
N HIS A 172 11.53 14.41 24.62
CA HIS A 172 12.86 14.19 24.00
C HIS A 172 13.83 15.36 24.22
N LEU A 173 13.34 16.50 24.71
CA LEU A 173 14.17 17.66 24.99
C LEU A 173 14.65 17.61 26.44
N HIS A 174 15.96 17.65 26.64
CA HIS A 174 16.54 17.73 27.97
C HIS A 174 16.84 19.19 28.34
N PHE A 175 16.20 19.68 29.41
CA PHE A 175 16.53 20.96 30.00
C PHE A 175 17.21 20.74 31.35
N PRO A 176 18.50 21.06 31.52
CA PRO A 176 19.29 20.76 32.72
C PRO A 176 18.97 21.74 33.85
N TYR A 177 17.77 21.67 34.41
CA TYR A 177 17.33 22.49 35.51
C TYR A 177 17.15 21.68 36.80
N THR A 178 17.85 22.06 37.84
CA THR A 178 17.63 21.53 39.17
C THR A 178 16.78 22.51 39.97
N ARG A 179 15.71 22.01 40.58
CA ARG A 179 14.80 22.82 41.40
C ARG A 179 15.56 23.49 42.54
N ARG A 180 15.45 24.81 42.67
CA ARG A 180 16.00 25.52 43.80
C ARG A 180 15.38 24.98 45.09
N GLY A 181 16.23 24.62 46.07
CA GLY A 181 15.75 24.27 47.42
C GLY A 181 14.90 25.42 47.97
N LYS A 182 13.81 25.09 48.67
CA LYS A 182 13.13 26.12 49.46
C LYS A 182 14.13 26.64 50.50
N PRO A 183 14.21 28.00 50.75
CA PRO A 183 15.02 28.55 51.80
C PRO A 183 14.52 28.09 53.17
#